data_41bbb8e3bd7ebd5718079d0f17595aab
#
_entry.id   41bbb8e3bd7ebd5718079d0f17595aab
#
_cell.length_a   1.000
_cell.length_b   1.000
_cell.length_c   1.000
_cell.angle_alpha   90.00
_cell.angle_beta   90.00
_cell.angle_gamma   90.00
#
_symmetry.space_group_name_H-M   'P 1'
#
loop_
_entity.id
_entity.type
_entity.pdbx_description
1 polymer ?
#
loop_
_entity_poly.entity_id
_entity_poly.type
_entity_poly.pdbx_seq_one_letter_code
_entity_poly.pdbx_strand_id
1 'polypeptide(L)'
;MVDIIQMIDKLKYMPSGLARYLEKWARKLPSLQKEIDSQMETMIDSLQSSVKPYNEKFTTYSSLPPKGRPREEILSEIKEITTLEEYRWREGYVSGAVYHGDRKHIDFLNRVYALQSQSNPLHSDLFPSASKFESEIVSMTAQMLGASQTEDDVCGVVSSGGTES
;
A
#
# COMPACT_ATOMS: atom_id res chain seq x y z
N MET A 1 33.09 22.27 15.74
CA MET A 1 32.49 21.33 14.77
C MET A 1 32.02 22.19 13.60
N VAL A 2 32.72 22.14 12.46
CA VAL A 2 32.32 22.93 11.28
C VAL A 2 31.09 22.25 10.71
N ASP A 3 29.99 22.99 10.68
CA ASP A 3 28.71 22.50 10.16
C ASP A 3 28.86 22.20 8.67
N ILE A 4 28.81 20.90 8.30
CA ILE A 4 28.96 20.42 6.92
C ILE A 4 27.93 21.09 6.01
N ILE A 5 26.74 21.38 6.54
CA ILE A 5 25.66 22.07 5.83
C ILE A 5 26.10 23.49 5.43
N GLN A 6 26.75 24.23 6.35
CA GLN A 6 27.31 25.57 6.05
C GLN A 6 28.44 25.52 5.01
N MET A 7 29.20 24.43 4.97
CA MET A 7 30.27 24.26 4.00
C MET A 7 29.72 23.95 2.60
N ILE A 8 28.67 23.15 2.51
CA ILE A 8 27.95 22.85 1.25
C ILE A 8 27.27 24.11 0.70
N ASP A 9 26.65 24.91 1.55
CA ASP A 9 26.01 26.17 1.13
C ASP A 9 27.02 27.18 0.56
N LYS A 10 28.22 27.24 1.10
CA LYS A 10 29.30 28.07 0.53
C LYS A 10 29.79 27.59 -0.83
N LEU A 11 29.71 26.29 -1.14
CA LEU A 11 30.06 25.72 -2.45
C LEU A 11 29.12 26.16 -3.58
N LYS A 12 27.87 26.55 -3.26
CA LYS A 12 26.89 27.06 -4.26
C LYS A 12 27.33 28.36 -4.94
N TYR A 13 28.18 29.16 -4.27
CA TYR A 13 28.64 30.45 -4.78
C TYR A 13 30.01 30.38 -5.47
N MET A 14 30.58 29.18 -5.61
CA MET A 14 31.87 28.96 -6.25
C MET A 14 31.72 28.55 -7.72
N PRO A 15 32.69 28.85 -8.58
CA PRO A 15 32.74 28.34 -9.96
C PRO A 15 32.64 26.80 -9.97
N SER A 16 31.79 26.26 -10.86
CA SER A 16 31.43 24.83 -10.88
C SER A 16 32.62 23.86 -10.98
N GLY A 17 33.68 24.27 -11.63
CA GLY A 17 34.92 23.47 -11.73
C GLY A 17 35.68 23.36 -10.39
N LEU A 18 35.75 24.44 -9.64
CA LEU A 18 36.44 24.48 -8.35
C LEU A 18 35.63 23.76 -7.29
N ALA A 19 34.29 23.92 -7.31
CA ALA A 19 33.37 23.24 -6.41
C ALA A 19 33.49 21.71 -6.57
N ARG A 20 33.48 21.17 -7.80
CA ARG A 20 33.66 19.73 -8.07
C ARG A 20 35.03 19.20 -7.62
N TYR A 21 36.07 20.00 -7.77
CA TYR A 21 37.43 19.60 -7.34
C TYR A 21 37.50 19.50 -5.81
N LEU A 22 37.01 20.51 -5.10
CA LEU A 22 36.92 20.53 -3.64
C LEU A 22 36.03 19.42 -3.09
N GLU A 23 34.90 19.14 -3.71
CA GLU A 23 34.02 18.03 -3.35
C GLU A 23 34.75 16.68 -3.49
N LYS A 24 35.44 16.42 -4.63
CA LYS A 24 36.20 15.20 -4.83
C LYS A 24 37.31 15.04 -3.79
N TRP A 25 37.97 16.14 -3.42
CA TRP A 25 39.02 16.10 -2.42
C TRP A 25 38.46 15.90 -1.01
N ALA A 26 37.37 16.60 -0.67
CA ALA A 26 36.69 16.48 0.61
C ALA A 26 36.14 15.05 0.87
N ARG A 27 35.60 14.40 -0.17
CA ARG A 27 35.17 12.99 -0.10
C ARG A 27 36.25 11.99 0.23
N LYS A 28 37.54 12.37 0.09
CA LYS A 28 38.71 11.55 0.45
C LYS A 28 39.15 11.71 1.90
N LEU A 29 38.60 12.68 2.62
CA LEU A 29 38.91 12.89 4.03
C LEU A 29 38.24 11.80 4.88
N PRO A 30 38.98 11.03 5.68
CA PRO A 30 38.43 9.92 6.45
C PRO A 30 37.33 10.36 7.45
N SER A 31 37.43 11.58 7.99
CA SER A 31 36.44 12.15 8.89
C SER A 31 35.11 12.46 8.19
N LEU A 32 35.16 12.96 6.96
CA LEU A 32 33.99 13.27 6.16
C LEU A 32 33.33 11.99 5.63
N GLN A 33 34.15 11.02 5.23
CA GLN A 33 33.67 9.71 4.80
C GLN A 33 32.88 9.02 5.94
N LYS A 34 33.44 9.01 7.13
CA LYS A 34 32.78 8.45 8.31
C LYS A 34 31.44 9.14 8.64
N GLU A 35 31.37 10.44 8.46
CA GLU A 35 30.12 11.20 8.68
C GLU A 35 29.07 10.86 7.60
N ILE A 36 29.49 10.79 6.34
CA ILE A 36 28.61 10.37 5.22
C ILE A 36 28.11 8.94 5.45
N ASP A 37 28.99 8.02 5.82
CA ASP A 37 28.61 6.62 6.07
C ASP A 37 27.62 6.52 7.23
N SER A 38 27.82 7.27 8.33
CA SER A 38 26.90 7.33 9.44
C SER A 38 25.53 7.91 9.08
N GLN A 39 25.50 8.96 8.25
CA GLN A 39 24.23 9.53 7.76
C GLN A 39 23.52 8.56 6.80
N MET A 40 24.27 7.84 5.95
CA MET A 40 23.71 6.81 5.08
C MET A 40 23.12 5.65 5.91
N GLU A 41 23.82 5.16 6.92
CA GLU A 41 23.30 4.12 7.82
C GLU A 41 22.01 4.58 8.50
N THR A 42 21.98 5.79 9.06
CA THR A 42 20.78 6.35 9.69
C THR A 42 19.61 6.47 8.69
N MET A 43 19.90 6.87 7.46
CA MET A 43 18.89 6.94 6.39
C MET A 43 18.38 5.54 5.99
N ILE A 44 19.30 4.57 5.86
CA ILE A 44 18.92 3.18 5.54
C ILE A 44 18.06 2.59 6.64
N ASP A 45 18.43 2.77 7.92
CA ASP A 45 17.65 2.30 9.06
C ASP A 45 16.25 2.95 9.11
N SER A 46 16.17 4.26 8.86
CA SER A 46 14.91 4.98 8.76
C SER A 46 14.04 4.47 7.60
N LEU A 47 14.63 4.18 6.45
CA LEU A 47 13.94 3.60 5.31
C LEU A 47 13.49 2.16 5.59
N GLN A 48 14.33 1.35 6.22
CA GLN A 48 13.98 -0.03 6.59
C GLN A 48 12.82 -0.07 7.58
N SER A 49 12.83 0.78 8.60
CA SER A 49 11.73 0.87 9.56
C SER A 49 10.43 1.36 8.93
N SER A 50 10.51 2.25 7.92
CA SER A 50 9.37 2.74 7.17
C SER A 50 8.78 1.71 6.21
N VAL A 51 9.64 0.97 5.50
CA VAL A 51 9.24 -0.03 4.49
C VAL A 51 8.84 -1.37 5.13
N LYS A 52 9.42 -1.70 6.29
CA LYS A 52 9.17 -2.95 7.01
C LYS A 52 8.79 -2.67 8.47
N PRO A 53 7.67 -1.98 8.74
CA PRO A 53 7.31 -1.51 10.08
C PRO A 53 7.04 -2.65 11.08
N TYR A 54 6.85 -3.87 10.58
CA TYR A 54 6.52 -5.04 11.41
C TYR A 54 7.67 -6.03 11.59
N ASN A 55 8.85 -5.74 11.02
CA ASN A 55 9.96 -6.70 10.97
C ASN A 55 10.49 -7.10 12.36
N GLU A 56 10.40 -6.18 13.32
CA GLU A 56 10.82 -6.44 14.73
C GLU A 56 9.68 -6.97 15.60
N LYS A 57 8.44 -6.77 15.19
CA LYS A 57 7.25 -7.06 16.00
C LYS A 57 6.63 -8.41 15.69
N PHE A 58 6.63 -8.81 14.42
CA PHE A 58 6.03 -10.05 13.94
C PHE A 58 7.05 -10.92 13.23
N THR A 59 6.84 -12.23 13.31
CA THR A 59 7.71 -13.19 12.61
C THR A 59 7.57 -13.05 11.10
N THR A 60 8.69 -12.79 10.41
CA THR A 60 8.75 -12.77 8.96
C THR A 60 9.15 -14.15 8.41
N TYR A 61 8.37 -14.69 7.51
CA TYR A 61 8.62 -15.99 6.88
C TYR A 61 9.21 -15.79 5.48
N SER A 62 10.43 -16.26 5.27
CA SER A 62 11.08 -16.30 3.95
C SER A 62 10.92 -17.64 3.24
N SER A 63 10.42 -18.65 3.96
CA SER A 63 10.13 -19.99 3.45
C SER A 63 8.90 -20.57 4.16
N LEU A 64 8.29 -21.59 3.54
CA LEU A 64 7.16 -22.27 4.16
C LEU A 64 7.59 -22.94 5.46
N PRO A 65 6.94 -22.65 6.59
CA PRO A 65 7.29 -23.30 7.86
C PRO A 65 6.95 -24.81 7.80
N PRO A 66 7.75 -25.66 8.45
CA PRO A 66 7.56 -27.11 8.40
C PRO A 66 6.27 -27.58 9.09
N LYS A 67 5.70 -26.75 9.95
CA LYS A 67 4.41 -26.98 10.63
C LYS A 67 3.51 -25.76 10.46
N GLY A 68 2.23 -25.99 10.22
CA GLY A 68 1.22 -24.95 10.23
C GLY A 68 1.05 -24.32 11.63
N ARG A 69 0.59 -23.08 11.66
CA ARG A 69 0.23 -22.39 12.90
C ARG A 69 -1.22 -22.66 13.29
N PRO A 70 -1.55 -22.68 14.59
CA PRO A 70 -2.94 -22.69 15.03
C PRO A 70 -3.73 -21.50 14.48
N ARG A 71 -4.98 -21.74 14.11
CA ARG A 71 -5.85 -20.70 13.51
C ARG A 71 -6.04 -19.49 14.42
N GLU A 72 -6.17 -19.73 15.71
CA GLU A 72 -6.37 -18.67 16.71
C GLU A 72 -5.14 -17.76 16.85
N GLU A 73 -3.94 -18.31 16.74
CA GLU A 73 -2.72 -17.51 16.73
C GLU A 73 -2.65 -16.61 15.50
N ILE A 74 -3.01 -17.15 14.32
CA ILE A 74 -3.05 -16.38 13.08
C ILE A 74 -4.09 -15.25 13.18
N LEU A 75 -5.29 -15.55 13.69
CA LEU A 75 -6.34 -14.55 13.85
C LEU A 75 -5.94 -13.47 14.87
N SER A 76 -5.29 -13.84 15.95
CA SER A 76 -4.79 -12.91 16.96
C SER A 76 -3.75 -11.96 16.38
N GLU A 77 -2.79 -12.48 15.62
CA GLU A 77 -1.76 -11.68 14.96
C GLU A 77 -2.36 -10.71 13.94
N ILE A 78 -3.27 -11.18 13.07
CA ILE A 78 -3.96 -10.33 12.10
C ILE A 78 -4.76 -9.24 12.81
N LYS A 79 -5.45 -9.57 13.89
CA LYS A 79 -6.20 -8.59 14.69
C LYS A 79 -5.30 -7.52 15.28
N GLU A 80 -4.12 -7.89 15.76
CA GLU A 80 -3.15 -6.93 16.29
C GLU A 80 -2.64 -5.99 15.19
N ILE A 81 -2.26 -6.52 14.02
CA ILE A 81 -1.84 -5.74 12.84
C ILE A 81 -2.95 -4.76 12.45
N THR A 82 -4.17 -5.27 12.28
CA THR A 82 -5.33 -4.44 11.90
C THR A 82 -5.57 -3.31 12.89
N THR A 83 -5.43 -3.57 14.20
CA THR A 83 -5.62 -2.54 15.24
C THR A 83 -4.57 -1.43 15.13
N LEU A 84 -3.33 -1.77 14.82
CA LEU A 84 -2.25 -0.79 14.63
C LEU A 84 -2.47 0.08 13.38
N GLU A 85 -3.00 -0.52 12.31
CA GLU A 85 -3.28 0.18 11.05
C GLU A 85 -4.56 1.04 11.13
N GLU A 86 -5.58 0.54 11.81
CA GLU A 86 -6.88 1.21 11.95
C GLU A 86 -6.76 2.59 12.57
N TYR A 87 -5.88 2.79 13.54
CA TYR A 87 -5.61 4.08 14.15
C TYR A 87 -5.25 5.14 13.09
N ARG A 88 -4.40 4.82 12.13
CA ARG A 88 -3.89 5.80 11.16
C ARG A 88 -4.98 6.36 10.26
N TRP A 89 -5.88 5.52 9.76
CA TRP A 89 -6.95 6.01 8.89
C TRP A 89 -8.12 6.62 9.68
N ARG A 90 -8.40 6.18 10.89
CA ARG A 90 -9.43 6.78 11.77
C ARG A 90 -9.06 8.18 12.22
N GLU A 91 -7.80 8.43 12.50
CA GLU A 91 -7.27 9.74 12.90
C GLU A 91 -7.02 10.70 11.71
N GLY A 92 -7.36 10.29 10.49
CA GLY A 92 -7.31 11.14 9.30
C GLY A 92 -5.92 11.29 8.69
N TYR A 93 -4.96 10.40 8.99
CA TYR A 93 -3.63 10.43 8.37
C TYR A 93 -3.61 10.01 6.89
N VAL A 94 -4.74 9.53 6.37
CA VAL A 94 -4.89 9.11 4.97
C VAL A 94 -6.21 9.60 4.41
N SER A 95 -6.25 9.84 3.09
CA SER A 95 -7.49 10.16 2.37
C SER A 95 -7.65 9.20 1.19
N GLY A 96 -8.88 8.80 0.90
CA GLY A 96 -9.20 7.94 -0.25
C GLY A 96 -8.71 6.48 -0.15
N ALA A 97 -8.16 6.07 1.00
CA ALA A 97 -7.61 4.73 1.20
C ALA A 97 -8.61 3.74 1.82
N VAL A 98 -9.72 4.21 2.36
CA VAL A 98 -10.76 3.40 3.01
C VAL A 98 -12.07 3.57 2.26
N TYR A 99 -12.64 2.47 1.78
CA TYR A 99 -13.87 2.50 0.99
C TYR A 99 -15.11 2.83 1.81
N HIS A 100 -15.20 2.30 3.03
CA HIS A 100 -16.36 2.51 3.89
C HIS A 100 -15.99 2.37 5.37
N GLY A 101 -16.34 3.38 6.18
CA GLY A 101 -16.01 3.43 7.61
C GLY A 101 -17.13 2.91 8.55
N ASP A 102 -18.33 2.63 8.03
CA ASP A 102 -19.44 2.14 8.85
C ASP A 102 -19.27 0.66 9.20
N ARG A 103 -19.04 0.40 10.48
CA ARG A 103 -18.84 -0.96 11.02
C ARG A 103 -19.99 -1.89 10.73
N LYS A 104 -21.24 -1.42 10.84
CA LYS A 104 -22.43 -2.26 10.60
C LYS A 104 -22.53 -2.70 9.14
N HIS A 105 -22.16 -1.81 8.23
CA HIS A 105 -22.12 -2.13 6.81
C HIS A 105 -21.01 -3.14 6.50
N ILE A 106 -19.81 -2.95 7.06
CA ILE A 106 -18.71 -3.92 6.91
C ILE A 106 -19.08 -5.30 7.46
N ASP A 107 -19.72 -5.37 8.63
CA ASP A 107 -20.18 -6.64 9.20
C ASP A 107 -21.22 -7.32 8.31
N PHE A 108 -22.11 -6.55 7.68
CA PHE A 108 -23.03 -7.09 6.67
C PHE A 108 -22.29 -7.64 5.45
N LEU A 109 -21.36 -6.89 4.88
CA LEU A 109 -20.56 -7.34 3.72
C LEU A 109 -19.76 -8.61 4.03
N ASN A 110 -19.17 -8.71 5.22
CA ASN A 110 -18.46 -9.92 5.66
C ASN A 110 -19.36 -11.15 5.71
N ARG A 111 -20.63 -10.98 6.11
CA ARG A 111 -21.62 -12.07 6.10
C ARG A 111 -21.98 -12.48 4.68
N VAL A 112 -22.16 -11.51 3.77
CA VAL A 112 -22.38 -11.80 2.34
C VAL A 112 -21.19 -12.54 1.76
N TYR A 113 -19.98 -12.08 2.03
CA TYR A 113 -18.75 -12.76 1.59
C TYR A 113 -18.68 -14.20 2.11
N ALA A 114 -18.99 -14.43 3.39
CA ALA A 114 -18.98 -15.77 3.96
C ALA A 114 -19.93 -16.74 3.23
N LEU A 115 -21.11 -16.25 2.80
CA LEU A 115 -22.08 -17.02 2.03
C LEU A 115 -21.58 -17.36 0.61
N GLN A 116 -20.80 -16.45 0.00
CA GLN A 116 -20.35 -16.58 -1.39
C GLN A 116 -18.86 -17.01 -1.51
N SER A 117 -18.20 -17.33 -0.40
CA SER A 117 -16.75 -17.64 -0.36
C SER A 117 -16.33 -18.83 -1.21
N GLN A 118 -17.25 -19.70 -1.60
CA GLN A 118 -17.01 -20.83 -2.47
C GLN A 118 -17.46 -20.60 -3.93
N SER A 119 -18.07 -19.46 -4.24
CA SER A 119 -18.50 -19.14 -5.59
C SER A 119 -17.30 -18.87 -6.50
N ASN A 120 -17.32 -19.45 -7.70
CA ASN A 120 -16.29 -19.26 -8.71
C ASN A 120 -16.90 -18.71 -10.00
N PRO A 121 -16.68 -17.43 -10.35
CA PRO A 121 -17.27 -16.79 -11.53
C PRO A 121 -16.80 -17.41 -12.86
N LEU A 122 -15.69 -18.15 -12.88
CA LEU A 122 -15.25 -18.87 -14.08
C LEU A 122 -16.16 -20.04 -14.45
N HIS A 123 -16.97 -20.51 -13.51
CA HIS A 123 -17.91 -21.61 -13.71
C HIS A 123 -19.35 -21.10 -13.55
N SER A 124 -19.80 -20.29 -14.49
CA SER A 124 -21.14 -19.68 -14.47
C SER A 124 -22.28 -20.71 -14.60
N ASP A 125 -22.01 -21.89 -15.17
CA ASP A 125 -22.90 -23.05 -15.20
C ASP A 125 -23.16 -23.60 -13.80
N LEU A 126 -22.18 -23.58 -12.92
CA LEU A 126 -22.27 -24.05 -11.54
C LEU A 126 -22.66 -22.95 -10.56
N PHE A 127 -22.20 -21.73 -10.82
CA PHE A 127 -22.43 -20.55 -9.98
C PHE A 127 -23.11 -19.40 -10.75
N PRO A 128 -24.37 -19.60 -11.22
CA PRO A 128 -25.06 -18.60 -12.04
C PRO A 128 -25.34 -17.28 -11.31
N SER A 129 -25.28 -17.27 -9.96
CA SER A 129 -25.39 -16.07 -9.15
C SER A 129 -24.31 -15.04 -9.43
N ALA A 130 -23.08 -15.46 -9.78
CA ALA A 130 -21.99 -14.56 -10.11
C ALA A 130 -22.34 -13.73 -11.36
N SER A 131 -22.77 -14.39 -12.45
CA SER A 131 -23.19 -13.72 -13.69
C SER A 131 -24.44 -12.85 -13.48
N LYS A 132 -25.39 -13.30 -12.65
CA LYS A 132 -26.58 -12.52 -12.28
C LYS A 132 -26.17 -11.21 -11.62
N PHE A 133 -25.32 -11.26 -10.60
CA PHE A 133 -24.92 -10.05 -9.87
C PHE A 133 -24.09 -9.11 -10.75
N GLU A 134 -23.20 -9.63 -11.59
CA GLU A 134 -22.44 -8.82 -12.54
C GLU A 134 -23.37 -8.07 -13.50
N SER A 135 -24.30 -8.77 -14.15
CA SER A 135 -25.24 -8.15 -15.09
C SER A 135 -26.13 -7.10 -14.44
N GLU A 136 -26.58 -7.33 -13.20
CA GLU A 136 -27.39 -6.37 -12.45
C GLU A 136 -26.57 -5.12 -12.08
N ILE A 137 -25.32 -5.27 -11.61
CA ILE A 137 -24.42 -4.15 -11.31
C ILE A 137 -24.17 -3.30 -12.55
N VAL A 138 -23.86 -3.93 -13.68
CA VAL A 138 -23.65 -3.26 -14.96
C VAL A 138 -24.91 -2.51 -15.38
N SER A 139 -26.08 -3.16 -15.34
CA SER A 139 -27.34 -2.56 -15.75
C SER A 139 -27.73 -1.37 -14.85
N MET A 140 -27.60 -1.51 -13.53
CA MET A 140 -27.87 -0.41 -12.61
C MET A 140 -26.92 0.77 -12.81
N THR A 141 -25.64 0.49 -13.04
CA THR A 141 -24.62 1.53 -13.32
C THR A 141 -24.90 2.25 -14.63
N ALA A 142 -25.25 1.50 -15.68
CA ALA A 142 -25.63 2.07 -16.97
C ALA A 142 -26.84 3.00 -16.85
N GLN A 143 -27.87 2.58 -16.10
CA GLN A 143 -29.04 3.43 -15.83
C GLN A 143 -28.67 4.71 -15.05
N MET A 144 -27.83 4.62 -14.04
CA MET A 144 -27.34 5.80 -13.31
C MET A 144 -26.59 6.79 -14.22
N LEU A 145 -25.91 6.29 -15.24
CA LEU A 145 -25.17 7.11 -16.21
C LEU A 145 -26.02 7.57 -17.42
N GLY A 146 -27.32 7.29 -17.44
CA GLY A 146 -28.24 7.79 -18.45
C GLY A 146 -28.44 6.86 -19.66
N ALA A 147 -28.19 5.56 -19.52
CA ALA A 147 -28.42 4.58 -20.62
C ALA A 147 -29.82 4.61 -21.21
N SER A 148 -30.84 4.99 -20.42
CA SER A 148 -32.22 5.16 -20.90
C SER A 148 -32.44 6.38 -21.81
N GLN A 149 -31.44 7.24 -21.98
CA GLN A 149 -31.51 8.47 -22.78
C GLN A 149 -30.89 8.30 -24.17
N THR A 150 -30.39 7.12 -24.49
CA THR A 150 -29.82 6.79 -25.81
C THR A 150 -30.63 5.66 -26.46
N GLU A 151 -30.63 5.64 -27.81
CA GLU A 151 -31.17 4.54 -28.61
C GLU A 151 -30.18 3.41 -28.81
N ASP A 152 -28.92 3.64 -28.45
CA ASP A 152 -27.83 2.65 -28.55
C ASP A 152 -27.85 1.65 -27.39
N ASP A 153 -27.39 0.43 -27.67
CA ASP A 153 -27.18 -0.59 -26.64
C ASP A 153 -25.97 -0.23 -25.76
N VAL A 154 -26.23 0.07 -24.48
CA VAL A 154 -25.18 0.34 -23.51
C VAL A 154 -24.82 -0.95 -22.78
N CYS A 155 -23.59 -1.37 -22.92
CA CYS A 155 -23.05 -2.57 -22.26
C CYS A 155 -21.85 -2.22 -21.38
N GLY A 156 -21.44 -3.18 -20.55
CA GLY A 156 -20.30 -3.03 -19.66
C GLY A 156 -19.85 -4.36 -19.07
N VAL A 157 -18.80 -4.30 -18.27
CA VAL A 157 -18.19 -5.44 -17.57
C VAL A 157 -17.63 -4.97 -16.23
N VAL A 158 -17.62 -5.85 -15.24
CA VAL A 158 -16.90 -5.62 -13.99
C VAL A 158 -15.44 -5.97 -14.20
N SER A 159 -14.54 -4.99 -13.98
CA SER A 159 -13.10 -5.17 -14.11
C SER A 159 -12.42 -5.44 -12.76
N SER A 160 -11.15 -5.85 -12.77
CA SER A 160 -10.36 -6.10 -11.57
C SER A 160 -9.98 -4.83 -10.78
N GLY A 161 -10.11 -3.67 -11.41
CA GLY A 161 -9.80 -2.38 -10.78
C GLY A 161 -9.70 -1.22 -11.78
N GLY A 162 -9.51 0.00 -11.26
CA GLY A 162 -9.50 1.22 -12.06
C GLY A 162 -8.43 1.26 -13.16
N THR A 163 -7.29 0.58 -12.95
CA THR A 163 -6.21 0.52 -13.96
C THR A 163 -6.63 -0.31 -15.17
N GLU A 164 -7.39 -1.38 -14.98
CA GLU A 164 -7.94 -2.18 -16.08
C GLU A 164 -9.08 -1.42 -16.77
N SER A 165 -9.93 -0.76 -16.01
CA SER A 165 -11.05 0.05 -16.53
C SER A 165 -10.59 1.23 -17.38
#